data_84e6eed4fabc01c5f8d6ba6de270fb80
#
_entry.id   84e6eed4fabc01c5f8d6ba6de270fb80
#
_cell.length_a   1.000
_cell.length_b   1.000
_cell.length_c   1.000
_cell.angle_alpha   90.00
_cell.angle_beta   90.00
_cell.angle_gamma   90.00
#
_symmetry.space_group_name_H-M   'P 1'
#
loop_
_entity.id
_entity.type
_entity.pdbx_description
1 polymer ?
#
loop_
_entity_poly.entity_id
_entity_poly.type
_entity_poly.pdbx_seq_one_letter_code
_entity_poly.pdbx_strand_id
1 'polypeptide(L)'
;MDCPRCALAPKEKTGPYRRSAEPHVERPKLTREAHPAGFEIDRCPDCGGVWLDKGELEAIETLGRKVEKPEGFIPEVERWKRAVANAHRPQTTAPEEEPPPPACPSCGEPMFPREWSIGTLVMVDVCINCRGVWLDAGELRTLELIYGR
;
A
#
# COMPACT_ATOMS: atom_id res chain seq x y z
N MET A 1 -13.43 6.57 5.10
CA MET A 1 -12.70 5.29 5.14
C MET A 1 -11.46 5.45 6.02
N ASP A 2 -11.16 4.46 6.83
CA ASP A 2 -10.02 4.49 7.74
C ASP A 2 -8.78 3.86 7.09
N CYS A 3 -7.59 4.40 7.38
CA CYS A 3 -6.35 3.85 6.86
C CYS A 3 -6.09 2.44 7.41
N PRO A 4 -5.95 1.42 6.56
CA PRO A 4 -5.74 0.04 7.01
C PRO A 4 -4.38 -0.18 7.67
N ARG A 5 -3.35 0.55 7.26
CA ARG A 5 -1.98 0.42 7.82
C ARG A 5 -1.82 1.12 9.15
N CYS A 6 -2.30 2.35 9.28
CA CYS A 6 -2.23 3.08 10.54
C CYS A 6 -3.04 2.40 11.65
N ALA A 7 -4.06 1.65 11.28
CA ALA A 7 -4.83 0.82 12.21
C ALA A 7 -4.02 -0.34 12.81
N LEU A 8 -3.00 -0.81 12.09
CA LEU A 8 -2.12 -1.93 12.51
C LEU A 8 -0.80 -1.44 13.13
N ALA A 9 -0.59 -0.13 13.25
CA ALA A 9 0.60 0.40 13.90
C ALA A 9 0.73 -0.20 15.31
N PRO A 10 1.93 -0.71 15.69
CA PRO A 10 2.12 -1.32 16.99
C PRO A 10 1.77 -0.29 18.08
N LYS A 11 0.90 -0.70 18.98
CA LYS A 11 0.63 0.09 20.20
C LYS A 11 1.96 0.21 20.93
N GLU A 12 2.47 1.42 21.14
CA GLU A 12 3.60 1.61 22.03
C GLU A 12 3.25 0.97 23.38
N LYS A 13 4.03 0.00 23.78
CA LYS A 13 3.93 -0.60 25.10
C LYS A 13 4.38 0.44 26.11
N THR A 14 3.48 1.32 26.47
CA THR A 14 3.68 2.16 27.66
C THR A 14 3.71 1.25 28.88
N GLY A 15 4.74 1.41 29.67
CA GLY A 15 5.18 0.52 30.74
C GLY A 15 4.12 0.06 31.76
N PRO A 16 4.51 -0.79 32.75
CA PRO A 16 3.63 -1.71 33.48
C PRO A 16 2.58 -1.07 34.39
N TYR A 17 2.46 0.24 34.47
CA TYR A 17 1.59 0.93 35.43
C TYR A 17 0.45 1.75 34.84
N ARG A 18 0.21 1.73 33.55
CA ARG A 18 -1.02 2.34 33.00
C ARG A 18 -2.13 1.30 32.89
N ARG A 19 -3.02 1.30 33.88
CA ARG A 19 -4.42 0.93 33.66
C ARG A 19 -5.00 1.98 32.72
N SER A 20 -4.77 1.78 31.46
CA SER A 20 -5.26 2.66 30.42
C SER A 20 -6.69 2.23 30.08
N ALA A 21 -7.61 3.15 30.25
CA ALA A 21 -8.62 3.28 29.21
C ALA A 21 -7.87 3.22 27.89
N GLU A 22 -8.20 2.28 27.00
CA GLU A 22 -7.55 2.16 25.71
C GLU A 22 -7.61 3.53 25.04
N PRO A 23 -6.47 4.15 24.68
CA PRO A 23 -6.54 5.39 23.95
C PRO A 23 -7.32 5.07 22.67
N HIS A 24 -8.41 5.76 22.43
CA HIS A 24 -9.03 5.78 21.13
C HIS A 24 -7.98 6.37 20.18
N VAL A 25 -7.19 5.49 19.57
CA VAL A 25 -6.33 5.88 18.47
C VAL A 25 -7.29 6.22 17.34
N GLU A 26 -7.51 7.51 17.15
CA GLU A 26 -8.25 7.98 15.98
C GLU A 26 -7.44 7.52 14.76
N ARG A 27 -8.02 6.57 14.03
CA ARG A 27 -7.45 6.13 12.76
C ARG A 27 -7.55 7.27 11.78
N PRO A 28 -6.45 7.64 11.09
CA PRO A 28 -6.53 8.69 10.11
C PRO A 28 -7.52 8.32 9.02
N LYS A 29 -8.40 9.25 8.70
CA LYS A 29 -9.34 9.11 7.59
C LYS A 29 -8.61 9.32 6.29
N LEU A 30 -8.95 8.52 5.27
CA LEU A 30 -8.44 8.72 3.93
C LEU A 30 -9.00 10.02 3.36
N THR A 31 -8.15 10.76 2.69
CA THR A 31 -8.50 12.01 2.02
C THR A 31 -8.60 11.78 0.53
N ARG A 32 -9.72 12.18 -0.06
CA ARG A 32 -9.95 12.05 -1.50
C ARG A 32 -9.20 13.13 -2.26
N GLU A 33 -8.49 12.73 -3.30
CA GLU A 33 -7.77 13.64 -4.18
C GLU A 33 -7.91 13.22 -5.65
N ALA A 34 -7.90 14.20 -6.55
CA ALA A 34 -7.98 13.94 -7.97
C ALA A 34 -6.66 13.36 -8.49
N HIS A 35 -6.75 12.26 -9.25
CA HIS A 35 -5.61 11.69 -9.95
C HIS A 35 -5.58 12.19 -11.40
N PRO A 36 -4.39 12.50 -11.94
CA PRO A 36 -4.26 12.99 -13.32
C PRO A 36 -4.76 12.04 -14.42
N ALA A 37 -4.98 10.76 -14.10
CA ALA A 37 -5.60 9.79 -15.01
C ALA A 37 -7.13 9.96 -15.17
N GLY A 38 -7.74 10.91 -14.45
CA GLY A 38 -9.15 11.26 -14.59
C GLY A 38 -10.10 10.62 -13.60
N PHE A 39 -9.60 10.04 -12.52
CA PHE A 39 -10.39 9.50 -11.40
C PHE A 39 -9.91 10.05 -10.06
N GLU A 40 -10.61 9.73 -8.99
CA GLU A 40 -10.25 10.13 -7.64
C GLU A 40 -9.62 8.97 -6.89
N ILE A 41 -8.62 9.26 -6.08
CA ILE A 41 -7.95 8.29 -5.20
C ILE A 41 -8.13 8.71 -3.75
N ASP A 42 -8.12 7.75 -2.85
CA ASP A 42 -8.20 7.99 -1.41
C ASP A 42 -6.82 7.76 -0.76
N ARG A 43 -6.20 8.84 -0.28
CA ARG A 43 -4.85 8.83 0.30
C ARG A 43 -4.87 8.99 1.80
N CYS A 44 -4.02 8.25 2.52
CA CYS A 44 -3.79 8.48 3.92
C CYS A 44 -2.85 9.68 4.13
N PRO A 45 -3.26 10.70 4.90
CA PRO A 45 -2.41 11.86 5.15
C PRO A 45 -1.20 11.55 6.04
N ASP A 46 -1.25 10.49 6.85
CA ASP A 46 -0.20 10.14 7.78
C ASP A 46 0.87 9.22 7.18
N CYS A 47 0.47 8.09 6.57
CA CYS A 47 1.43 7.14 6.01
C CYS A 47 1.66 7.29 4.51
N GLY A 48 0.85 8.07 3.81
CA GLY A 48 0.95 8.26 2.35
C GLY A 48 0.46 7.08 1.50
N GLY A 49 -0.10 6.04 2.13
CA GLY A 49 -0.71 4.92 1.42
C GLY A 49 -1.97 5.34 0.66
N VAL A 50 -2.34 4.59 -0.37
CA VAL A 50 -3.43 4.92 -1.29
C VAL A 50 -4.38 3.76 -1.46
N TRP A 51 -5.66 4.04 -1.39
CA TRP A 51 -6.72 3.13 -1.78
C TRP A 51 -7.21 3.44 -3.19
N LEU A 52 -7.29 2.41 -4.01
CA LEU A 52 -7.84 2.44 -5.36
C LEU A 52 -9.03 1.48 -5.44
N ASP A 53 -10.15 1.98 -5.95
CA ASP A 53 -11.30 1.15 -6.23
C ASP A 53 -11.05 0.24 -7.44
N LYS A 54 -11.92 -0.76 -7.59
CA LYS A 54 -11.82 -1.72 -8.70
C LYS A 54 -11.71 -1.01 -10.06
N GLY A 55 -10.68 -1.36 -10.81
CA GLY A 55 -10.46 -0.86 -12.18
C GLY A 55 -9.60 0.39 -12.26
N GLU A 56 -9.34 1.09 -11.15
CA GLU A 56 -8.54 2.33 -11.18
C GLU A 56 -7.05 2.05 -11.43
N LEU A 57 -6.53 0.98 -10.83
CA LEU A 57 -5.12 0.61 -11.05
C LEU A 57 -4.91 0.07 -12.47
N GLU A 58 -5.85 -0.71 -13.00
CA GLU A 58 -5.84 -1.16 -14.39
C GLU A 58 -5.94 0.02 -15.36
N ALA A 59 -6.65 1.08 -15.01
CA ALA A 59 -6.71 2.29 -15.81
C ALA A 59 -5.34 3.01 -15.86
N ILE A 60 -4.60 3.05 -14.75
CA ILE A 60 -3.23 3.59 -14.73
C ILE A 60 -2.31 2.78 -15.64
N GLU A 61 -2.40 1.46 -15.57
CA GLU A 61 -1.63 0.55 -16.42
C GLU A 61 -1.93 0.73 -17.91
N THR A 62 -3.21 0.83 -18.24
CA THR A 62 -3.66 0.88 -19.64
C THR A 62 -3.43 2.25 -20.28
N LEU A 63 -3.69 3.32 -19.55
CA LEU A 63 -3.59 4.68 -20.08
C LEU A 63 -2.15 5.10 -20.34
N GLY A 64 -1.17 4.46 -19.70
CA GLY A 64 0.25 4.67 -19.95
C GLY A 64 0.63 6.15 -20.01
N ARG A 65 0.22 6.92 -19.02
CA ARG A 65 0.41 8.37 -18.99
C ARG A 65 1.88 8.75 -19.16
N LYS A 66 2.14 9.83 -19.88
CA LYS A 66 3.47 10.42 -19.93
C LYS A 66 3.85 10.89 -18.53
N VAL A 67 4.76 10.15 -17.92
CA VAL A 67 5.31 10.45 -16.59
C VAL A 67 6.75 10.88 -16.77
N GLU A 68 7.11 12.01 -16.17
CA GLU A 68 8.47 12.47 -16.12
C GLU A 68 9.30 11.49 -15.26
N LYS A 69 10.19 10.75 -15.91
CA LYS A 69 11.03 9.77 -15.23
C LYS A 69 12.24 10.47 -14.65
N PRO A 70 12.64 10.15 -13.42
CA PRO A 70 13.89 10.65 -12.86
C PRO A 70 15.08 10.31 -13.78
N GLU A 71 16.07 11.20 -13.80
CA GLU A 71 17.32 10.94 -14.52
C GLU A 71 17.94 9.60 -14.07
N GLY A 72 18.32 8.75 -15.01
CA GLY A 72 18.86 7.43 -14.71
C GLY A 72 17.85 6.37 -14.30
N PHE A 73 16.54 6.65 -14.39
CA PHE A 73 15.51 5.63 -14.10
C PHE A 73 15.47 4.55 -15.19
N ILE A 74 15.79 3.33 -14.80
CA ILE A 74 15.71 2.14 -15.66
C ILE A 74 14.76 1.14 -14.98
N PRO A 75 13.61 0.82 -15.56
CA PRO A 75 12.62 -0.07 -14.95
C PRO A 75 13.19 -1.43 -14.51
N GLU A 76 14.07 -2.00 -15.31
CA GLU A 76 14.71 -3.29 -15.02
C GLU A 76 15.63 -3.20 -13.79
N VAL A 77 16.35 -2.09 -13.63
CA VAL A 77 17.22 -1.85 -12.47
C VAL A 77 16.37 -1.69 -11.19
N GLU A 78 15.25 -0.98 -11.28
CA GLU A 78 14.34 -0.83 -10.14
C GLU A 78 13.72 -2.17 -9.73
N ARG A 79 13.34 -3.01 -10.68
CA ARG A 79 12.88 -4.37 -10.41
C ARG A 79 13.96 -5.20 -9.71
N TRP A 80 15.17 -5.12 -10.19
CA TRP A 80 16.29 -5.85 -9.60
C TRP A 80 16.60 -5.39 -8.18
N LYS A 81 16.62 -4.08 -7.93
CA LYS A 81 16.79 -3.53 -6.57
C LYS A 81 15.73 -4.04 -5.60
N ARG A 82 14.48 -4.12 -6.04
CA ARG A 82 13.38 -4.66 -5.24
C ARG A 82 13.54 -6.15 -4.97
N ALA A 83 13.94 -6.93 -5.97
CA ALA A 83 14.21 -8.36 -5.80
C ALA A 83 15.30 -8.60 -4.77
N VAL A 84 16.39 -7.83 -4.81
CA VAL A 84 17.48 -7.88 -3.84
C VAL A 84 16.98 -7.50 -2.44
N ALA A 85 16.24 -6.41 -2.31
CA ALA A 85 15.68 -5.98 -1.03
C ALA A 85 14.74 -7.03 -0.43
N ASN A 86 13.90 -7.67 -1.23
CA ASN A 86 13.00 -8.74 -0.80
C ASN A 86 13.76 -10.00 -0.38
N ALA A 87 14.83 -10.36 -1.08
CA ALA A 87 15.67 -11.51 -0.75
C ALA A 87 16.45 -11.33 0.57
N HIS A 88 16.76 -10.09 0.94
CA HIS A 88 17.47 -9.75 2.17
C HIS A 88 16.53 -9.44 3.34
N ARG A 89 15.22 -9.57 3.18
CA ARG A 89 14.33 -9.51 4.34
C ARG A 89 14.70 -10.61 5.31
N PRO A 90 14.96 -10.28 6.59
CA PRO A 90 15.23 -11.30 7.59
C PRO A 90 14.02 -12.23 7.64
N GLN A 91 14.25 -13.49 7.29
CA GLN A 91 13.28 -14.55 7.58
C GLN A 91 13.32 -14.73 9.10
N THR A 92 12.32 -14.23 9.78
CA THR A 92 12.13 -14.50 11.19
C THR A 92 11.86 -15.99 11.33
N THR A 93 12.81 -16.71 11.88
CA THR A 93 12.72 -18.16 12.13
C THR A 93 11.86 -18.49 13.35
N ALA A 94 11.34 -17.50 14.04
CA ALA A 94 10.38 -17.68 15.12
C ALA A 94 8.96 -17.60 14.54
N PRO A 95 8.02 -18.46 14.97
CA PRO A 95 6.61 -18.25 14.71
C PRO A 95 6.14 -17.06 15.56
N GLU A 96 6.57 -15.86 15.21
CA GLU A 96 5.88 -14.66 15.63
C GLU A 96 4.51 -14.73 14.99
N GLU A 97 3.48 -14.54 15.78
CA GLU A 97 2.13 -14.43 15.26
C GLU A 97 2.14 -13.42 14.12
N GLU A 98 1.89 -13.89 12.92
CA GLU A 98 1.79 -12.98 11.79
C GLU A 98 0.73 -11.92 12.13
N PRO A 99 1.04 -10.63 11.94
CA PRO A 99 0.05 -9.61 12.21
C PRO A 99 -1.20 -9.90 11.36
N PRO A 100 -2.38 -9.64 11.89
CA PRO A 100 -3.61 -9.87 11.13
C PRO A 100 -3.56 -9.09 9.81
N PRO A 101 -4.13 -9.63 8.73
CA PRO A 101 -4.16 -8.93 7.46
C PRO A 101 -4.89 -7.58 7.63
N PRO A 102 -4.46 -6.54 6.89
CA PRO A 102 -5.11 -5.25 6.96
C PRO A 102 -6.56 -5.35 6.48
N ALA A 103 -7.45 -4.64 7.15
CA ALA A 103 -8.85 -4.61 6.77
C ALA A 103 -9.08 -3.66 5.59
N CYS A 104 -9.90 -4.09 4.64
CA CYS A 104 -10.29 -3.25 3.51
C CYS A 104 -10.98 -1.96 4.00
N PRO A 105 -10.52 -0.77 3.58
CA PRO A 105 -11.12 0.48 4.02
C PRO A 105 -12.54 0.69 3.49
N SER A 106 -12.93 -0.01 2.44
CA SER A 106 -14.25 0.08 1.83
C SER A 106 -15.28 -0.87 2.47
N CYS A 107 -14.95 -2.15 2.65
CA CYS A 107 -15.90 -3.15 3.12
C CYS A 107 -15.55 -3.83 4.45
N GLY A 108 -14.35 -3.60 4.99
CA GLY A 108 -13.88 -4.18 6.25
C GLY A 108 -13.35 -5.61 6.17
N GLU A 109 -13.47 -6.27 5.03
CA GLU A 109 -12.94 -7.63 4.83
C GLU A 109 -11.40 -7.64 4.81
N PRO A 110 -10.76 -8.75 5.19
CA PRO A 110 -9.31 -8.84 5.16
C PRO A 110 -8.77 -8.73 3.74
N MET A 111 -7.67 -8.01 3.60
CA MET A 111 -6.93 -7.88 2.34
C MET A 111 -5.73 -8.81 2.34
N PHE A 112 -5.31 -9.25 1.16
CA PHE A 112 -4.21 -10.20 1.00
C PHE A 112 -3.11 -9.60 0.12
N PRO A 113 -1.83 -9.80 0.48
CA PRO A 113 -0.71 -9.32 -0.33
C PRO A 113 -0.63 -10.10 -1.64
N ARG A 114 -0.36 -9.38 -2.71
CA ARG A 114 -0.21 -9.93 -4.05
C ARG A 114 0.76 -9.08 -4.85
N GLU A 115 1.58 -9.70 -5.69
CA GLU A 115 2.32 -8.97 -6.70
C GLU A 115 1.33 -8.45 -7.75
N TRP A 116 1.39 -7.14 -8.04
CA TRP A 116 0.41 -6.53 -8.93
C TRP A 116 0.47 -7.13 -10.33
N SER A 117 1.59 -7.12 -10.95
CA SER A 117 1.79 -7.69 -12.28
C SER A 117 3.07 -8.49 -12.29
N ILE A 118 3.09 -9.60 -13.00
CA ILE A 118 4.27 -10.47 -13.06
C ILE A 118 5.48 -9.66 -13.51
N GLY A 119 6.52 -9.67 -12.68
CA GLY A 119 7.77 -8.98 -12.94
C GLY A 119 7.84 -7.52 -12.50
N THR A 120 6.78 -6.92 -11.93
CA THR A 120 6.87 -5.57 -11.33
C THR A 120 7.53 -5.57 -9.97
N LEU A 121 7.43 -6.67 -9.24
CA LEU A 121 7.86 -6.84 -7.84
C LEU A 121 7.22 -5.82 -6.87
N VAL A 122 6.14 -5.18 -7.29
CA VAL A 122 5.34 -4.31 -6.44
C VAL A 122 4.26 -5.13 -5.77
N MET A 123 4.35 -5.22 -4.45
CA MET A 123 3.36 -5.93 -3.63
C MET A 123 2.24 -4.97 -3.24
N VAL A 124 1.03 -5.38 -3.50
CA VAL A 124 -0.19 -4.63 -3.15
C VAL A 124 -1.10 -5.49 -2.30
N ASP A 125 -1.95 -4.87 -1.50
CA ASP A 125 -2.96 -5.60 -0.73
C ASP A 125 -4.29 -5.54 -1.46
N VAL A 126 -4.85 -6.69 -1.79
CA VAL A 126 -6.08 -6.81 -2.59
C VAL A 126 -7.24 -7.27 -1.71
N CYS A 127 -8.37 -6.59 -1.81
CA CYS A 127 -9.63 -7.06 -1.25
C CYS A 127 -10.32 -8.00 -2.23
N ILE A 128 -10.54 -9.25 -1.82
CA ILE A 128 -11.21 -10.24 -2.66
C ILE A 128 -12.70 -9.90 -2.87
N ASN A 129 -13.31 -9.28 -1.87
CA ASN A 129 -14.74 -8.98 -1.89
C ASN A 129 -15.08 -7.82 -2.84
N CYS A 130 -14.48 -6.63 -2.63
CA CYS A 130 -14.78 -5.46 -3.45
C CYS A 130 -13.79 -5.25 -4.61
N ARG A 131 -12.70 -6.02 -4.65
CA ARG A 131 -11.63 -5.98 -5.65
C ARG A 131 -10.86 -4.66 -5.71
N GLY A 132 -10.95 -3.85 -4.68
CA GLY A 132 -10.09 -2.69 -4.51
C GLY A 132 -8.69 -3.08 -4.10
N VAL A 133 -7.76 -2.13 -4.19
CA VAL A 133 -6.34 -2.35 -3.96
C VAL A 133 -5.79 -1.27 -3.04
N TRP A 134 -5.02 -1.68 -2.03
CA TRP A 134 -4.24 -0.80 -1.19
C TRP A 134 -2.77 -0.82 -1.62
N LEU A 135 -2.21 0.36 -1.75
CA LEU A 135 -0.82 0.61 -2.09
C LEU A 135 -0.15 1.35 -0.93
N ASP A 136 0.95 0.83 -0.41
CA ASP A 136 1.74 1.53 0.59
C ASP A 136 2.45 2.75 -0.02
N ALA A 137 2.97 3.64 0.83
CA ALA A 137 3.62 4.87 0.40
C ALA A 137 4.70 4.62 -0.67
N GLY A 138 4.60 5.34 -1.77
CA GLY A 138 5.54 5.26 -2.89
C GLY A 138 5.27 4.16 -3.92
N GLU A 139 4.43 3.18 -3.63
CA GLU A 139 4.13 2.08 -4.57
C GLU A 139 3.35 2.56 -5.78
N LEU A 140 2.36 3.43 -5.59
CA LEU A 140 1.63 4.03 -6.69
C LEU A 140 2.59 4.77 -7.65
N ARG A 141 3.47 5.58 -7.11
CA ARG A 141 4.46 6.30 -7.92
C ARG A 141 5.38 5.34 -8.67
N THR A 142 5.76 4.25 -8.05
CA THR A 142 6.59 3.22 -8.72
C THR A 142 5.85 2.59 -9.89
N LEU A 143 4.59 2.23 -9.71
CA LEU A 143 3.78 1.67 -10.80
C LEU A 143 3.57 2.68 -11.93
N GLU A 144 3.30 3.94 -11.61
CA GLU A 144 3.22 5.01 -12.61
C GLU A 144 4.51 5.16 -13.42
N LEU A 145 5.68 5.03 -12.79
CA LEU A 145 6.97 5.08 -13.46
C LEU A 145 7.23 3.85 -14.35
N ILE A 146 6.77 2.67 -13.91
CA ILE A 146 6.91 1.42 -14.68
C ILE A 146 6.03 1.44 -15.92
N TYR A 147 4.77 1.84 -15.77
CA TYR A 147 3.81 1.86 -16.87
C TYR A 147 3.82 3.17 -17.67
N GLY A 148 4.42 4.23 -17.14
CA GLY A 148 4.54 5.52 -17.80
C GLY A 148 5.38 5.43 -19.08
N ARG A 149 4.96 6.19 -20.07
CA ARG A 149 5.64 6.32 -21.35
C ARG A 149 6.66 7.46 -21.33
#